data_c8a7eeb1fa2bd05357e7343877536db4
#
_entry.id   c8a7eeb1fa2bd05357e7343877536db4
#
_cell.length_a   1.000
_cell.length_b   1.000
_cell.length_c   1.000
_cell.angle_alpha   90.00
_cell.angle_beta   90.00
_cell.angle_gamma   90.00
#
_symmetry.space_group_name_H-M   'P 1'
#
loop_
_entity.id
_entity.type
_entity.pdbx_description
1 polymer ?
#
loop_
_entity_poly.entity_id
_entity_poly.type
_entity_poly.pdbx_seq_one_letter_code
_entity_poly.pdbx_strand_id
1 'polypeptide(L)'
;MRLGIVVPCYNEEAVLPETARRLLALLSGMVSAGHVAAESKIFFVDDGSIDRTWPLIEALSRQHPNIAGIKLARNCGHQHALLAGLYTAEGDALVSIDADLQDDTRVIEQMVEDFRNGAHVVYGVRRRRGADSLFKRLTAKTFYRLMSLLGAESIYNHADYRLMSRRAVEELKQFKEVNLFLRGIVPLIGFKSTIAYYDRTERFAGESKYPFRKMAALALDAITSFSVVPLRLITLVGFVVFLLTILIICWVLYVRIFTTHAVPGWASTVLPIYFVSGIQILCIGIIGEYLGKIYNEVKQRPRYIIEKLVNA
;
A
#
# COMPACT_ATOMS: atom_id res chain seq x y z
N MET A 1 17.72 -13.88 19.45
CA MET A 1 16.35 -13.65 18.94
C MET A 1 16.12 -14.47 17.67
N ARG A 2 14.90 -14.97 17.44
CA ARG A 2 14.52 -15.63 16.18
C ARG A 2 14.07 -14.56 15.17
N LEU A 3 14.62 -14.58 13.97
CA LEU A 3 14.27 -13.68 12.88
C LEU A 3 13.47 -14.46 11.83
N GLY A 4 12.33 -13.92 11.43
CA GLY A 4 11.58 -14.36 10.25
C GLY A 4 11.74 -13.37 9.11
N ILE A 5 12.11 -13.84 7.92
CA ILE A 5 12.18 -13.02 6.70
C ILE A 5 11.04 -13.42 5.79
N VAL A 6 10.09 -12.52 5.53
CA VAL A 6 8.89 -12.75 4.74
C VAL A 6 9.08 -12.19 3.34
N VAL A 7 8.94 -13.04 2.33
CA VAL A 7 9.19 -12.72 0.92
C VAL A 7 7.96 -13.08 0.09
N PRO A 8 7.07 -12.12 -0.23
CA PRO A 8 5.95 -12.38 -1.13
C PRO A 8 6.43 -12.60 -2.57
N CYS A 9 5.88 -13.61 -3.23
CA CYS A 9 6.26 -14.05 -4.59
C CYS A 9 5.02 -14.21 -5.46
N TYR A 10 5.07 -13.72 -6.70
CA TYR A 10 4.07 -13.98 -7.71
C TYR A 10 4.70 -14.05 -9.11
N ASN A 11 4.79 -15.28 -9.66
CA ASN A 11 5.48 -15.55 -10.93
C ASN A 11 6.94 -15.07 -10.93
N GLU A 12 7.71 -15.53 -9.93
CA GLU A 12 9.09 -15.12 -9.69
C GLU A 12 10.08 -16.30 -9.91
N GLU A 13 9.74 -17.27 -10.77
CA GLU A 13 10.58 -18.46 -11.02
C GLU A 13 12.01 -18.12 -11.45
N ALA A 14 12.21 -17.01 -12.16
CA ALA A 14 13.52 -16.58 -12.67
C ALA A 14 14.42 -15.99 -11.56
N VAL A 15 13.85 -15.38 -10.53
CA VAL A 15 14.59 -14.62 -9.50
C VAL A 15 14.70 -15.39 -8.19
N LEU A 16 13.70 -16.22 -7.88
CA LEU A 16 13.56 -16.91 -6.60
C LEU A 16 14.81 -17.70 -6.16
N PRO A 17 15.52 -18.46 -7.04
CA PRO A 17 16.72 -19.21 -6.61
C PRO A 17 17.83 -18.28 -6.12
N GLU A 18 18.06 -17.15 -6.79
CA GLU A 18 19.09 -16.20 -6.41
C GLU A 18 18.68 -15.44 -5.13
N THR A 19 17.41 -15.10 -4.98
CA THR A 19 16.88 -14.49 -3.75
C THR A 19 17.06 -15.42 -2.56
N ALA A 20 16.72 -16.69 -2.71
CA ALA A 20 16.94 -17.70 -1.66
C ALA A 20 18.42 -17.83 -1.29
N ARG A 21 19.32 -17.92 -2.30
CA ARG A 21 20.76 -18.01 -2.08
C ARG A 21 21.30 -16.83 -1.29
N ARG A 22 20.92 -15.58 -1.65
CA ARG A 22 21.39 -14.36 -0.95
C ARG A 22 20.86 -14.27 0.47
N LEU A 23 19.58 -14.57 0.68
CA LEU A 23 18.97 -14.51 2.01
C LEU A 23 19.51 -15.62 2.93
N LEU A 24 19.76 -16.82 2.41
CA LEU A 24 20.40 -17.90 3.18
C LEU A 24 21.83 -17.54 3.58
N ALA A 25 22.60 -16.96 2.67
CA ALA A 25 23.99 -16.53 2.98
C ALA A 25 23.99 -15.44 4.06
N LEU A 26 23.10 -14.45 3.94
CA LEU A 26 22.91 -13.41 4.96
C LEU A 26 22.53 -14.02 6.31
N LEU A 27 21.51 -14.88 6.34
CA LEU A 27 21.01 -15.50 7.56
C LEU A 27 22.08 -16.32 8.24
N SER A 28 22.84 -17.12 7.49
CA SER A 28 23.97 -17.91 7.99
C SER A 28 25.06 -17.02 8.59
N GLY A 29 25.40 -15.90 7.94
CA GLY A 29 26.34 -14.91 8.45
C GLY A 29 25.89 -14.33 9.78
N MET A 30 24.61 -13.93 9.87
CA MET A 30 24.02 -13.36 11.09
C MET A 30 23.95 -14.38 12.25
N VAL A 31 23.67 -15.66 11.95
CA VAL A 31 23.72 -16.75 12.94
C VAL A 31 25.14 -16.96 13.44
N SER A 32 26.12 -17.03 12.54
CA SER A 32 27.55 -17.21 12.89
C SER A 32 28.10 -16.05 13.73
N ALA A 33 27.61 -14.83 13.47
CA ALA A 33 27.94 -13.64 14.26
C ALA A 33 27.17 -13.54 15.60
N GLY A 34 26.25 -14.47 15.88
CA GLY A 34 25.42 -14.46 17.10
C GLY A 34 24.35 -13.35 17.12
N HIS A 35 24.05 -12.77 15.97
CA HIS A 35 23.04 -11.71 15.86
C HIS A 35 21.62 -12.29 15.92
N VAL A 36 21.38 -13.46 15.35
CA VAL A 36 20.09 -14.16 15.35
C VAL A 36 20.27 -15.63 15.72
N ALA A 37 19.20 -16.26 16.13
CA ALA A 37 19.21 -17.68 16.49
C ALA A 37 19.24 -18.59 15.25
N ALA A 38 19.73 -19.82 15.39
CA ALA A 38 19.80 -20.79 14.30
C ALA A 38 18.42 -21.21 13.75
N GLU A 39 17.38 -21.09 14.58
CA GLU A 39 15.99 -21.37 14.25
C GLU A 39 15.32 -20.27 13.41
N SER A 40 16.08 -19.21 13.05
CA SER A 40 15.59 -18.16 12.17
C SER A 40 15.28 -18.70 10.78
N LYS A 41 14.17 -18.24 10.16
CA LYS A 41 13.66 -18.79 8.90
C LYS A 41 13.34 -17.71 7.86
N ILE A 42 13.36 -18.13 6.60
CA ILE A 42 12.88 -17.37 5.44
C ILE A 42 11.54 -17.97 5.01
N PHE A 43 10.51 -17.16 4.94
CA PHE A 43 9.15 -17.53 4.57
C PHE A 43 8.84 -16.98 3.18
N PHE A 44 8.87 -17.85 2.16
CA PHE A 44 8.39 -17.49 0.83
C PHE A 44 6.88 -17.65 0.77
N VAL A 45 6.18 -16.58 0.37
CA VAL A 45 4.71 -16.56 0.28
C VAL A 45 4.31 -16.52 -1.18
N ASP A 46 3.82 -17.64 -1.70
CA ASP A 46 3.33 -17.75 -3.06
C ASP A 46 1.91 -17.21 -3.18
N ASP A 47 1.73 -16.10 -3.89
CA ASP A 47 0.44 -15.46 -4.12
C ASP A 47 -0.33 -16.09 -5.30
N GLY A 48 -0.43 -17.40 -5.32
CA GLY A 48 -1.14 -18.14 -6.36
C GLY A 48 -0.47 -18.05 -7.73
N SER A 49 0.83 -18.25 -7.80
CA SER A 49 1.60 -18.27 -9.04
C SER A 49 1.14 -19.35 -10.00
N ILE A 50 1.26 -19.08 -11.31
CA ILE A 50 0.92 -20.02 -12.39
C ILE A 50 2.16 -20.62 -13.05
N ASP A 51 3.36 -20.12 -12.71
CA ASP A 51 4.66 -20.60 -13.16
C ASP A 51 5.26 -21.63 -12.17
N ARG A 52 6.56 -21.85 -12.22
CA ARG A 52 7.28 -22.79 -11.37
C ARG A 52 7.64 -22.25 -9.98
N THR A 53 7.14 -21.08 -9.58
CA THR A 53 7.48 -20.45 -8.29
C THR A 53 7.19 -21.38 -7.12
N TRP A 54 5.97 -21.93 -7.01
CA TRP A 54 5.63 -22.84 -5.91
C TRP A 54 6.46 -24.14 -5.90
N PRO A 55 6.60 -24.89 -7.01
CA PRO A 55 7.49 -26.04 -7.06
C PRO A 55 8.93 -25.76 -6.60
N LEU A 56 9.47 -24.56 -6.94
CA LEU A 56 10.79 -24.13 -6.51
C LEU A 56 10.84 -23.89 -4.99
N ILE A 57 9.83 -23.26 -4.41
CA ILE A 57 9.72 -23.07 -2.95
C ILE A 57 9.69 -24.42 -2.24
N GLU A 58 8.90 -25.37 -2.71
CA GLU A 58 8.87 -26.73 -2.14
C GLU A 58 10.22 -27.45 -2.24
N ALA A 59 10.91 -27.33 -3.35
CA ALA A 59 12.23 -27.94 -3.52
C ALA A 59 13.26 -27.31 -2.56
N LEU A 60 13.28 -25.98 -2.45
CA LEU A 60 14.16 -25.24 -1.54
C LEU A 60 13.89 -25.57 -0.07
N SER A 61 12.61 -25.71 0.32
CA SER A 61 12.25 -26.03 1.70
C SER A 61 12.65 -27.44 2.11
N ARG A 62 12.71 -28.40 1.16
CA ARG A 62 13.26 -29.75 1.41
C ARG A 62 14.77 -29.78 1.57
N GLN A 63 15.48 -28.86 0.90
CA GLN A 63 16.95 -28.77 0.94
C GLN A 63 17.47 -27.96 2.13
N HIS A 64 16.70 -26.96 2.58
CA HIS A 64 17.10 -26.02 3.62
C HIS A 64 16.06 -25.92 4.73
N PRO A 65 16.34 -26.37 5.96
CA PRO A 65 15.40 -26.34 7.08
C PRO A 65 15.02 -24.89 7.48
N ASN A 66 15.85 -23.92 7.13
CA ASN A 66 15.61 -22.49 7.35
C ASN A 66 14.70 -21.85 6.28
N ILE A 67 14.20 -22.62 5.30
CA ILE A 67 13.23 -22.14 4.31
C ILE A 67 11.88 -22.75 4.60
N ALA A 68 10.86 -21.89 4.71
CA ALA A 68 9.46 -22.25 4.80
C ALA A 68 8.68 -21.67 3.61
N GLY A 69 7.60 -22.33 3.23
CA GLY A 69 6.72 -21.91 2.15
C GLY A 69 5.27 -21.78 2.60
N ILE A 70 4.62 -20.73 2.16
CA ILE A 70 3.20 -20.45 2.38
C ILE A 70 2.55 -20.29 1.02
N LYS A 71 1.61 -21.14 0.64
CA LYS A 71 0.88 -21.06 -0.63
C LYS A 71 -0.51 -20.51 -0.41
N LEU A 72 -0.87 -19.46 -1.13
CA LEU A 72 -2.24 -18.95 -1.16
C LEU A 72 -3.07 -19.69 -2.23
N ALA A 73 -4.36 -19.87 -1.95
CA ALA A 73 -5.27 -20.59 -2.84
C ALA A 73 -5.52 -19.86 -4.19
N ARG A 74 -5.26 -18.56 -4.25
CA ARG A 74 -5.36 -17.73 -5.46
C ARG A 74 -4.54 -16.46 -5.31
N ASN A 75 -4.31 -15.75 -6.40
CA ASN A 75 -3.73 -14.42 -6.34
C ASN A 75 -4.67 -13.47 -5.58
N CYS A 76 -4.15 -12.91 -4.49
CA CYS A 76 -4.85 -11.95 -3.62
C CYS A 76 -4.20 -10.55 -3.66
N GLY A 77 -3.04 -10.44 -4.31
CA GLY A 77 -2.24 -9.22 -4.40
C GLY A 77 -1.15 -9.12 -3.33
N HIS A 78 -0.08 -8.42 -3.67
CA HIS A 78 1.16 -8.31 -2.91
C HIS A 78 0.96 -8.03 -1.41
N GLN A 79 0.08 -7.08 -1.05
CA GLN A 79 -0.12 -6.71 0.36
C GLN A 79 -0.82 -7.81 1.18
N HIS A 80 -1.76 -8.54 0.57
CA HIS A 80 -2.40 -9.67 1.23
C HIS A 80 -1.45 -10.86 1.39
N ALA A 81 -0.61 -11.13 0.38
CA ALA A 81 0.43 -12.13 0.48
C ALA A 81 1.45 -11.78 1.58
N LEU A 82 1.86 -10.51 1.65
CA LEU A 82 2.73 -10.02 2.71
C LEU A 82 2.11 -10.19 4.10
N LEU A 83 0.82 -9.85 4.27
CA LEU A 83 0.10 -10.08 5.53
C LEU A 83 0.01 -11.56 5.88
N ALA A 84 -0.31 -12.42 4.91
CA ALA A 84 -0.36 -13.87 5.13
C ALA A 84 0.98 -14.38 5.68
N GLY A 85 2.08 -13.89 5.11
CA GLY A 85 3.42 -14.19 5.59
C GLY A 85 3.68 -13.68 7.01
N LEU A 86 3.42 -12.38 7.28
CA LEU A 86 3.65 -11.77 8.59
C LEU A 86 2.84 -12.42 9.71
N TYR A 87 1.61 -12.87 9.42
CA TYR A 87 0.73 -13.47 10.41
C TYR A 87 1.01 -14.96 10.66
N THR A 88 1.60 -15.65 9.68
CA THR A 88 1.94 -17.07 9.75
C THR A 88 3.38 -17.31 10.21
N ALA A 89 4.31 -16.45 9.77
CA ALA A 89 5.73 -16.59 10.09
C ALA A 89 5.98 -16.48 11.60
N GLU A 90 6.86 -17.35 12.10
CA GLU A 90 7.35 -17.31 13.49
C GLU A 90 8.60 -16.45 13.60
N GLY A 91 8.85 -15.88 14.79
CA GLY A 91 10.03 -15.07 15.11
C GLY A 91 9.72 -13.97 16.11
N ASP A 92 10.75 -13.47 16.80
CA ASP A 92 10.67 -12.33 17.71
C ASP A 92 10.57 -11.00 16.94
N ALA A 93 11.18 -11.00 15.74
CA ALA A 93 11.07 -9.93 14.75
C ALA A 93 10.87 -10.52 13.36
N LEU A 94 10.10 -9.82 12.54
CA LEU A 94 9.79 -10.20 11.17
C LEU A 94 10.23 -9.10 10.21
N VAL A 95 10.98 -9.47 9.17
CA VAL A 95 11.39 -8.57 8.09
C VAL A 95 10.59 -8.90 6.84
N SER A 96 9.98 -7.89 6.22
CA SER A 96 9.39 -8.00 4.89
C SER A 96 10.36 -7.47 3.84
N ILE A 97 10.53 -8.19 2.74
CA ILE A 97 11.38 -7.80 1.60
C ILE A 97 10.81 -8.34 0.30
N ASP A 98 10.90 -7.56 -0.79
CA ASP A 98 10.45 -7.99 -2.11
C ASP A 98 11.39 -9.05 -2.72
N ALA A 99 10.83 -9.98 -3.51
CA ALA A 99 11.58 -11.07 -4.14
C ALA A 99 12.53 -10.60 -5.27
N ASP A 100 12.34 -9.38 -5.83
CA ASP A 100 12.99 -8.90 -7.06
C ASP A 100 14.46 -8.44 -6.90
N LEU A 101 15.02 -8.58 -5.69
CA LEU A 101 16.41 -8.22 -5.34
C LEU A 101 16.78 -6.74 -5.60
N GLN A 102 15.79 -5.84 -5.66
CA GLN A 102 16.07 -4.40 -5.80
C GLN A 102 16.47 -3.74 -4.47
N ASP A 103 16.02 -4.30 -3.37
CA ASP A 103 16.33 -3.81 -2.03
C ASP A 103 17.57 -4.52 -1.47
N ASP A 104 18.53 -3.76 -0.92
CA ASP A 104 19.78 -4.33 -0.41
C ASP A 104 19.53 -5.19 0.83
N THR A 105 19.74 -6.50 0.70
CA THR A 105 19.51 -7.48 1.78
C THR A 105 20.39 -7.23 3.00
N ARG A 106 21.58 -6.60 2.85
CA ARG A 106 22.51 -6.31 3.97
C ARG A 106 21.95 -5.32 4.98
N VAL A 107 20.96 -4.52 4.59
CA VAL A 107 20.27 -3.59 5.49
C VAL A 107 19.49 -4.30 6.58
N ILE A 108 19.17 -5.59 6.40
CA ILE A 108 18.54 -6.42 7.44
C ILE A 108 19.42 -6.49 8.70
N GLU A 109 20.73 -6.52 8.57
CA GLU A 109 21.66 -6.52 9.73
C GLU A 109 21.47 -5.24 10.56
N GLN A 110 21.44 -4.07 9.90
CA GLN A 110 21.17 -2.79 10.57
C GLN A 110 19.78 -2.77 11.20
N MET A 111 18.77 -3.28 10.49
CA MET A 111 17.40 -3.34 11.05
C MET A 111 17.33 -4.20 12.32
N VAL A 112 18.07 -5.30 12.36
CA VAL A 112 18.17 -6.17 13.55
C VAL A 112 18.86 -5.47 14.69
N GLU A 113 19.91 -4.68 14.42
CA GLU A 113 20.60 -3.88 15.43
C GLU A 113 19.68 -2.78 15.98
N ASP A 114 18.97 -2.06 15.12
CA ASP A 114 17.99 -1.04 15.53
C ASP A 114 16.86 -1.64 16.37
N PHE A 115 16.38 -2.85 16.03
CA PHE A 115 15.42 -3.58 16.85
C PHE A 115 15.98 -3.92 18.24
N ARG A 116 17.25 -4.38 18.32
CA ARG A 116 17.92 -4.64 19.61
C ARG A 116 18.06 -3.38 20.46
N ASN A 117 18.19 -2.22 19.82
CA ASN A 117 18.22 -0.90 20.46
C ASN A 117 16.82 -0.38 20.84
N GLY A 118 15.79 -1.24 20.75
CA GLY A 118 14.44 -1.00 21.24
C GLY A 118 13.49 -0.34 20.24
N ALA A 119 13.79 -0.34 18.95
CA ALA A 119 12.81 -0.01 17.92
C ALA A 119 11.86 -1.20 17.70
N HIS A 120 10.56 -0.95 17.62
CA HIS A 120 9.55 -1.97 17.29
C HIS A 120 9.27 -2.06 15.81
N VAL A 121 9.50 -0.96 15.07
CA VAL A 121 9.34 -0.90 13.61
C VAL A 121 10.58 -0.20 13.03
N VAL A 122 11.24 -0.83 12.04
CA VAL A 122 12.35 -0.23 11.31
C VAL A 122 11.96 -0.15 9.84
N TYR A 123 11.85 1.07 9.31
CA TYR A 123 11.48 1.30 7.91
C TYR A 123 12.71 1.35 7.02
N GLY A 124 12.73 0.55 5.96
CA GLY A 124 13.68 0.70 4.87
C GLY A 124 13.31 1.89 3.99
N VAL A 125 14.18 2.89 3.93
CA VAL A 125 13.95 4.11 3.13
C VAL A 125 15.05 4.25 2.08
N ARG A 126 14.65 4.44 0.84
CA ARG A 126 15.57 4.61 -0.30
C ARG A 126 16.21 5.98 -0.26
N ARG A 127 17.58 6.03 -0.20
CA ARG A 127 18.34 7.30 -0.13
C ARG A 127 18.17 8.14 -1.39
N ARG A 128 18.19 7.55 -2.59
CA ARG A 128 18.08 8.26 -3.87
C ARG A 128 17.17 7.49 -4.82
N ARG A 129 16.31 8.20 -5.51
CA ARG A 129 15.81 7.76 -6.81
C ARG A 129 16.90 8.09 -7.82
N GLY A 130 17.47 7.07 -8.46
CA GLY A 130 18.34 7.28 -9.62
C GLY A 130 17.64 8.18 -10.64
N ALA A 131 18.39 8.96 -11.41
CA ALA A 131 18.06 9.93 -12.46
C ALA A 131 16.57 10.08 -12.87
N ASP A 132 15.70 10.44 -11.93
CA ASP A 132 14.33 10.82 -12.26
C ASP A 132 14.36 12.18 -12.95
N SER A 133 13.74 12.30 -14.13
CA SER A 133 13.60 13.57 -14.84
C SER A 133 12.94 14.60 -13.90
N LEU A 134 13.29 15.88 -14.07
CA LEU A 134 12.72 17.00 -13.29
C LEU A 134 11.19 16.95 -13.25
N PHE A 135 10.56 16.54 -14.33
CA PHE A 135 9.11 16.37 -14.44
C PHE A 135 8.58 15.28 -13.50
N LYS A 136 9.20 14.08 -13.46
CA LYS A 136 8.82 13.00 -12.54
C LYS A 136 9.02 13.39 -11.07
N ARG A 137 10.04 14.17 -10.78
CA ARG A 137 10.35 14.65 -9.43
C ARG A 137 9.33 15.70 -8.97
N LEU A 138 8.91 16.61 -9.86
CA LEU A 138 7.89 17.61 -9.56
C LEU A 138 6.51 16.97 -9.38
N THR A 139 6.11 16.07 -10.28
CA THR A 139 4.83 15.34 -10.18
C THR A 139 4.76 14.48 -8.92
N ALA A 140 5.83 13.76 -8.55
CA ALA A 140 5.89 13.00 -7.31
C ALA A 140 5.76 13.91 -6.07
N LYS A 141 6.49 15.04 -6.03
CA LYS A 141 6.43 15.99 -4.91
C LYS A 141 5.03 16.60 -4.77
N THR A 142 4.40 16.98 -5.89
CA THR A 142 3.03 17.50 -5.92
C THR A 142 2.04 16.42 -5.44
N PHE A 143 2.21 15.19 -5.90
CA PHE A 143 1.40 14.05 -5.46
C PHE A 143 1.47 13.80 -3.95
N TYR A 144 2.67 13.73 -3.36
CA TYR A 144 2.82 13.53 -1.91
C TYR A 144 2.28 14.73 -1.11
N ARG A 145 2.43 15.95 -1.63
CA ARG A 145 1.85 17.13 -0.99
C ARG A 145 0.33 17.12 -1.04
N LEU A 146 -0.25 16.68 -2.15
CA LEU A 146 -1.69 16.49 -2.28
C LEU A 146 -2.20 15.39 -1.34
N MET A 147 -1.50 14.25 -1.25
CA MET A 147 -1.82 13.17 -0.32
C MET A 147 -1.80 13.65 1.14
N SER A 148 -0.78 14.41 1.53
CA SER A 148 -0.69 15.01 2.87
C SER A 148 -1.83 15.99 3.14
N LEU A 149 -2.16 16.87 2.19
CA LEU A 149 -3.30 17.80 2.28
C LEU A 149 -4.64 17.05 2.37
N LEU A 150 -4.74 15.90 1.73
CA LEU A 150 -5.91 15.03 1.78
C LEU A 150 -5.96 14.13 3.02
N GLY A 151 -5.04 14.31 3.98
CA GLY A 151 -5.03 13.60 5.26
C GLY A 151 -4.46 12.18 5.22
N ALA A 152 -3.81 11.78 4.13
CA ALA A 152 -3.09 10.51 4.04
C ALA A 152 -1.62 10.73 4.41
N GLU A 153 -1.29 10.64 5.70
CA GLU A 153 0.08 10.67 6.17
C GLU A 153 0.80 9.39 5.77
N SER A 154 1.80 9.50 4.91
CA SER A 154 2.70 8.39 4.58
C SER A 154 4.15 8.83 4.72
N ILE A 155 4.99 7.96 5.27
CA ILE A 155 6.43 8.22 5.33
C ILE A 155 6.96 8.31 3.88
N TYR A 156 7.58 9.44 3.54
CA TYR A 156 8.09 9.68 2.19
C TYR A 156 9.06 8.60 1.75
N ASN A 157 8.84 8.00 0.59
CA ASN A 157 9.77 7.09 -0.10
C ASN A 157 10.09 5.75 0.62
N HIS A 158 9.26 5.32 1.61
CA HIS A 158 9.44 4.01 2.21
C HIS A 158 8.86 2.90 1.31
N ALA A 159 9.55 1.76 1.28
CA ALA A 159 9.13 0.55 0.62
C ALA A 159 8.32 -0.35 1.59
N ASP A 160 7.81 -1.49 1.09
CA ASP A 160 7.29 -2.54 1.95
C ASP A 160 8.42 -3.36 2.62
N TYR A 161 9.66 -2.89 2.48
CA TYR A 161 10.86 -3.35 3.16
C TYR A 161 10.91 -2.77 4.58
N ARG A 162 10.62 -3.59 5.57
CA ARG A 162 10.59 -3.17 6.98
C ARG A 162 10.82 -4.34 7.93
N LEU A 163 11.37 -4.05 9.10
CA LEU A 163 11.38 -4.97 10.23
C LEU A 163 10.26 -4.56 11.21
N MET A 164 9.52 -5.53 11.70
CA MET A 164 8.50 -5.36 12.73
C MET A 164 8.74 -6.35 13.87
N SER A 165 8.66 -5.90 15.11
CA SER A 165 8.62 -6.80 16.27
C SER A 165 7.39 -7.70 16.22
N ARG A 166 7.45 -8.88 16.84
CA ARG A 166 6.26 -9.75 17.00
C ARG A 166 5.09 -8.97 17.60
N ARG A 167 5.35 -8.15 18.63
CA ARG A 167 4.34 -7.31 19.24
C ARG A 167 3.67 -6.37 18.23
N ALA A 168 4.46 -5.72 17.37
CA ALA A 168 3.91 -4.82 16.35
C ALA A 168 3.05 -5.58 15.31
N VAL A 169 3.43 -6.81 14.98
CA VAL A 169 2.64 -7.66 14.06
C VAL A 169 1.35 -8.14 14.73
N GLU A 170 1.36 -8.46 16.02
CA GLU A 170 0.12 -8.84 16.74
C GLU A 170 -0.85 -7.65 16.82
N GLU A 171 -0.37 -6.43 17.09
CA GLU A 171 -1.22 -5.24 17.04
C GLU A 171 -1.75 -4.97 15.62
N LEU A 172 -0.95 -5.23 14.58
CA LEU A 172 -1.39 -5.10 13.19
C LEU A 172 -2.58 -6.03 12.86
N LYS A 173 -2.72 -7.17 13.53
CA LYS A 173 -3.87 -8.08 13.34
C LYS A 173 -5.21 -7.46 13.75
N GLN A 174 -5.19 -6.43 14.60
CA GLN A 174 -6.42 -5.73 15.04
C GLN A 174 -7.00 -4.84 13.93
N PHE A 175 -6.17 -4.44 12.96
CA PHE A 175 -6.60 -3.66 11.80
C PHE A 175 -7.28 -4.59 10.79
N LYS A 176 -8.60 -4.57 10.77
CA LYS A 176 -9.42 -5.51 9.97
C LYS A 176 -9.80 -4.98 8.59
N GLU A 177 -9.31 -3.81 8.19
CA GLU A 177 -9.62 -3.21 6.89
C GLU A 177 -9.34 -4.20 5.74
N VAL A 178 -10.33 -4.38 4.87
CA VAL A 178 -10.19 -5.18 3.64
C VAL A 178 -9.37 -4.40 2.61
N ASN A 179 -9.51 -3.09 2.63
CA ASN A 179 -8.81 -2.17 1.72
C ASN A 179 -7.42 -1.84 2.28
N LEU A 180 -6.52 -2.79 2.18
CA LEU A 180 -5.20 -2.76 2.78
C LEU A 180 -4.27 -1.76 2.12
N PHE A 181 -3.73 -0.86 2.93
CA PHE A 181 -2.59 -0.02 2.58
C PHE A 181 -1.59 -0.03 3.75
N LEU A 182 -0.77 -1.06 3.80
CA LEU A 182 0.16 -1.30 4.92
C LEU A 182 1.09 -0.11 5.20
N ARG A 183 1.42 0.68 4.17
CA ARG A 183 2.25 1.89 4.34
C ARG A 183 1.56 2.99 5.15
N GLY A 184 0.23 3.01 5.16
CA GLY A 184 -0.56 3.93 6.00
C GLY A 184 -0.91 3.33 7.36
N ILE A 185 -1.17 2.01 7.42
CA ILE A 185 -1.63 1.34 8.66
C ILE A 185 -0.49 1.15 9.66
N VAL A 186 0.69 0.70 9.22
CA VAL A 186 1.81 0.40 10.13
C VAL A 186 2.23 1.61 11.00
N PRO A 187 2.29 2.85 10.49
CA PRO A 187 2.55 4.02 11.33
C PRO A 187 1.48 4.26 12.41
N LEU A 188 0.21 3.90 12.16
CA LEU A 188 -0.89 4.08 13.12
C LEU A 188 -0.75 3.19 14.36
N ILE A 189 0.07 2.13 14.32
CA ILE A 189 0.37 1.30 15.49
C ILE A 189 1.04 2.15 16.60
N GLY A 190 1.77 3.21 16.24
CA GLY A 190 2.31 4.21 17.16
C GLY A 190 3.50 3.74 18.00
N PHE A 191 4.10 2.56 17.73
CA PHE A 191 5.27 2.09 18.44
C PHE A 191 6.55 2.84 18.02
N LYS A 192 7.56 2.81 18.91
CA LYS A 192 8.88 3.40 18.63
C LYS A 192 9.43 2.86 17.32
N SER A 193 9.66 3.76 16.37
CA SER A 193 10.15 3.42 15.04
C SER A 193 11.44 4.15 14.70
N THR A 194 12.21 3.60 13.76
CA THR A 194 13.41 4.21 13.20
C THR A 194 13.51 3.93 11.70
N ILE A 195 14.53 4.48 11.04
CA ILE A 195 14.71 4.41 9.59
C ILE A 195 16.10 3.84 9.29
N ALA A 196 16.14 2.78 8.50
CA ALA A 196 17.35 2.24 7.88
C ALA A 196 17.40 2.69 6.41
N TYR A 197 18.42 3.43 6.04
CA TYR A 197 18.58 3.95 4.68
C TYR A 197 19.34 2.99 3.79
N TYR A 198 18.89 2.80 2.53
CA TYR A 198 19.55 2.00 1.53
C TYR A 198 19.48 2.59 0.13
N ASP A 199 20.40 2.13 -0.73
CA ASP A 199 20.42 2.46 -2.15
C ASP A 199 19.77 1.33 -2.95
N ARG A 200 18.85 1.69 -3.86
CA ARG A 200 18.15 0.73 -4.69
C ARG A 200 19.06 0.25 -5.82
N THR A 201 19.16 -1.06 -6.01
CA THR A 201 19.83 -1.66 -7.16
C THR A 201 18.87 -1.83 -8.35
N GLU A 202 19.41 -2.04 -9.55
CA GLU A 202 18.60 -2.40 -10.71
C GLU A 202 18.00 -3.81 -10.52
N ARG A 203 16.85 -4.05 -11.15
CA ARG A 203 16.21 -5.37 -11.11
C ARG A 203 17.12 -6.43 -11.68
N PHE A 204 17.20 -7.58 -11.01
CA PHE A 204 17.98 -8.71 -11.50
C PHE A 204 17.36 -9.33 -12.76
N ALA A 205 16.02 -9.38 -12.85
CA ALA A 205 15.27 -9.85 -14.03
C ALA A 205 13.85 -9.26 -14.05
N GLY A 206 13.22 -9.21 -15.24
CA GLY A 206 11.84 -8.78 -15.45
C GLY A 206 11.66 -7.30 -15.83
N GLU A 207 10.60 -6.99 -16.59
CA GLU A 207 10.26 -5.62 -17.00
C GLU A 207 9.24 -4.98 -16.07
N SER A 208 9.47 -3.71 -15.71
CA SER A 208 8.50 -2.92 -14.95
C SER A 208 7.45 -2.33 -15.88
N LYS A 209 6.28 -2.95 -15.99
CA LYS A 209 5.12 -2.41 -16.73
C LYS A 209 4.11 -1.83 -15.73
N TYR A 210 4.38 -0.62 -15.19
CA TYR A 210 3.37 0.13 -14.45
C TYR A 210 2.79 1.23 -15.35
N PRO A 211 1.69 0.98 -16.08
CA PRO A 211 1.05 2.00 -16.91
C PRO A 211 0.47 3.10 -16.02
N PHE A 212 0.43 4.33 -16.55
CA PHE A 212 -0.09 5.52 -15.86
C PHE A 212 -1.49 5.30 -15.24
N ARG A 213 -2.36 4.52 -15.91
CA ARG A 213 -3.70 4.15 -15.39
C ARG A 213 -3.63 3.40 -14.05
N LYS A 214 -2.68 2.48 -13.87
CA LYS A 214 -2.50 1.77 -12.59
C LYS A 214 -1.98 2.69 -11.48
N MET A 215 -1.11 3.65 -11.82
CA MET A 215 -0.65 4.65 -10.85
C MET A 215 -1.78 5.59 -10.41
N ALA A 216 -2.63 6.05 -11.33
CA ALA A 216 -3.79 6.88 -11.02
C ALA A 216 -4.82 6.13 -10.17
N ALA A 217 -5.09 4.86 -10.49
CA ALA A 217 -5.99 4.01 -9.69
C ALA A 217 -5.47 3.82 -8.26
N LEU A 218 -4.18 3.49 -8.09
CA LEU A 218 -3.54 3.39 -6.76
C LEU A 218 -3.62 4.69 -5.97
N ALA A 219 -3.49 5.84 -6.64
CA ALA A 219 -3.61 7.14 -6.01
C ALA A 219 -5.03 7.39 -5.50
N LEU A 220 -6.03 7.13 -6.34
CA LEU A 220 -7.46 7.26 -5.98
C LEU A 220 -7.81 6.31 -4.83
N ASP A 221 -7.35 5.06 -4.91
CA ASP A 221 -7.55 4.08 -3.86
C ASP A 221 -6.95 4.52 -2.52
N ALA A 222 -5.73 5.04 -2.52
CA ALA A 222 -5.09 5.55 -1.32
C ALA A 222 -5.86 6.76 -0.74
N ILE A 223 -6.24 7.74 -1.58
CA ILE A 223 -6.98 8.93 -1.14
C ILE A 223 -8.32 8.53 -0.53
N THR A 224 -9.11 7.72 -1.22
CA THR A 224 -10.45 7.34 -0.78
C THR A 224 -10.47 6.32 0.37
N SER A 225 -9.37 5.60 0.61
CA SER A 225 -9.24 4.69 1.76
C SER A 225 -8.86 5.39 3.06
N PHE A 226 -8.07 6.46 2.99
CA PHE A 226 -7.52 7.13 4.18
C PHE A 226 -8.01 8.54 4.40
N SER A 227 -8.82 9.08 3.51
CA SER A 227 -9.26 10.46 3.59
C SER A 227 -10.75 10.63 3.32
N VAL A 228 -11.41 11.38 4.19
CA VAL A 228 -12.78 11.88 3.99
C VAL A 228 -12.80 13.27 3.34
N VAL A 229 -11.63 13.83 2.98
CA VAL A 229 -11.52 15.16 2.38
C VAL A 229 -12.29 15.27 1.07
N PRO A 230 -12.28 14.28 0.14
CA PRO A 230 -13.11 14.33 -1.05
C PRO A 230 -14.61 14.50 -0.74
N LEU A 231 -15.13 13.84 0.30
CA LEU A 231 -16.53 14.01 0.73
C LEU A 231 -16.79 15.43 1.28
N ARG A 232 -15.87 15.97 2.07
CA ARG A 232 -15.97 17.36 2.58
C ARG A 232 -15.92 18.37 1.45
N LEU A 233 -15.13 18.10 0.41
CA LEU A 233 -15.02 18.96 -0.77
C LEU A 233 -16.33 18.96 -1.56
N ILE A 234 -17.01 17.80 -1.70
CA ILE A 234 -18.36 17.70 -2.27
C ILE A 234 -19.34 18.54 -1.46
N THR A 235 -19.32 18.43 -0.14
CA THR A 235 -20.18 19.21 0.75
C THR A 235 -19.94 20.71 0.56
N LEU A 236 -18.69 21.15 0.48
CA LEU A 236 -18.33 22.55 0.24
C LEU A 236 -18.83 23.03 -1.12
N VAL A 237 -18.59 22.27 -2.19
CA VAL A 237 -19.08 22.59 -3.54
C VAL A 237 -20.60 22.66 -3.57
N GLY A 238 -21.29 21.70 -2.96
CA GLY A 238 -22.75 21.71 -2.83
C GLY A 238 -23.27 22.95 -2.10
N PHE A 239 -22.59 23.34 -1.02
CA PHE A 239 -22.94 24.56 -0.26
C PHE A 239 -22.74 25.84 -1.09
N VAL A 240 -21.64 25.94 -1.83
CA VAL A 240 -21.40 27.10 -2.74
C VAL A 240 -22.45 27.15 -3.83
N VAL A 241 -22.76 26.01 -4.47
CA VAL A 241 -23.83 25.94 -5.49
C VAL A 241 -25.18 26.34 -4.91
N PHE A 242 -25.51 25.89 -3.70
CA PHE A 242 -26.72 26.26 -2.98
C PHE A 242 -26.84 27.78 -2.77
N LEU A 243 -25.77 28.45 -2.30
CA LEU A 243 -25.75 29.90 -2.11
C LEU A 243 -25.92 30.66 -3.44
N LEU A 244 -25.22 30.21 -4.50
CA LEU A 244 -25.36 30.78 -5.84
C LEU A 244 -26.79 30.64 -6.35
N THR A 245 -27.45 29.51 -6.11
CA THR A 245 -28.84 29.27 -6.49
C THR A 245 -29.77 30.23 -5.78
N ILE A 246 -29.57 30.48 -4.47
CA ILE A 246 -30.35 31.46 -3.71
C ILE A 246 -30.19 32.87 -4.33
N LEU A 247 -28.96 33.27 -4.63
CA LEU A 247 -28.69 34.58 -5.25
C LEU A 247 -29.40 34.73 -6.61
N ILE A 248 -29.36 33.69 -7.44
CA ILE A 248 -30.06 33.66 -8.73
C ILE A 248 -31.57 33.76 -8.53
N ILE A 249 -32.16 33.03 -7.57
CA ILE A 249 -33.57 33.10 -7.26
C ILE A 249 -33.97 34.51 -6.82
N CYS A 250 -33.21 35.13 -5.90
CA CYS A 250 -33.43 36.47 -5.44
C CYS A 250 -33.38 37.49 -6.60
N TRP A 251 -32.40 37.33 -7.50
CA TRP A 251 -32.25 38.18 -8.68
C TRP A 251 -33.41 38.02 -9.64
N VAL A 252 -33.84 36.82 -9.93
CA VAL A 252 -35.00 36.54 -10.80
C VAL A 252 -36.29 37.12 -10.22
N LEU A 253 -36.50 36.99 -8.90
CA LEU A 253 -37.65 37.58 -8.21
C LEU A 253 -37.61 39.13 -8.28
N TYR A 254 -36.45 39.73 -8.05
CA TYR A 254 -36.28 41.18 -8.18
C TYR A 254 -36.62 41.68 -9.59
N VAL A 255 -36.05 41.04 -10.63
CA VAL A 255 -36.33 41.38 -12.03
C VAL A 255 -37.82 41.24 -12.35
N ARG A 256 -38.49 40.17 -11.87
CA ARG A 256 -39.90 39.89 -12.12
C ARG A 256 -40.85 40.88 -11.44
N ILE A 257 -40.50 41.34 -10.23
CA ILE A 257 -41.38 42.23 -9.43
C ILE A 257 -41.14 43.70 -9.78
N PHE A 258 -39.90 44.08 -10.03
CA PHE A 258 -39.54 45.50 -10.15
C PHE A 258 -39.18 45.95 -11.58
N THR A 259 -39.16 45.05 -12.58
CA THR A 259 -38.87 45.39 -13.97
C THR A 259 -39.89 44.77 -14.91
N THR A 260 -40.13 45.47 -16.04
CA THR A 260 -41.01 45.01 -17.12
C THR A 260 -40.33 44.15 -18.18
N HIS A 261 -39.03 43.91 -18.03
CA HIS A 261 -38.23 43.09 -18.97
C HIS A 261 -38.44 41.62 -18.70
N ALA A 262 -39.35 41.00 -19.48
CA ALA A 262 -39.39 39.55 -19.57
C ALA A 262 -38.09 39.07 -20.21
N VAL A 263 -37.25 38.31 -19.46
CA VAL A 263 -36.01 37.77 -19.98
C VAL A 263 -36.34 36.70 -21.03
N PRO A 264 -36.08 36.93 -22.34
CA PRO A 264 -36.19 35.88 -23.34
C PRO A 264 -35.08 34.89 -23.09
N GLY A 265 -35.38 33.71 -22.48
CA GLY A 265 -34.30 33.06 -21.82
C GLY A 265 -34.29 31.54 -21.89
N TRP A 266 -34.46 30.90 -23.07
CA TRP A 266 -34.26 29.45 -23.15
C TRP A 266 -32.81 29.06 -22.73
N ALA A 267 -31.78 29.74 -23.26
CA ALA A 267 -30.40 29.45 -22.96
C ALA A 267 -30.00 29.76 -21.50
N SER A 268 -30.51 30.85 -20.91
CA SER A 268 -30.24 31.20 -19.51
C SER A 268 -30.93 30.29 -18.50
N THR A 269 -31.95 29.53 -18.91
CA THR A 269 -32.60 28.53 -18.06
C THR A 269 -31.94 27.15 -18.22
N VAL A 270 -31.66 26.75 -19.44
CA VAL A 270 -31.15 25.39 -19.75
C VAL A 270 -29.67 25.20 -19.33
N LEU A 271 -28.82 26.20 -19.55
CA LEU A 271 -27.39 26.10 -19.18
C LEU A 271 -27.14 25.85 -17.67
N PRO A 272 -27.78 26.60 -16.75
CA PRO A 272 -27.63 26.33 -15.32
C PRO A 272 -28.16 24.95 -14.91
N ILE A 273 -29.24 24.47 -15.52
CA ILE A 273 -29.83 23.15 -15.24
C ILE A 273 -28.82 22.05 -15.60
N TYR A 274 -28.24 22.09 -16.80
CA TYR A 274 -27.24 21.09 -17.21
C TYR A 274 -25.96 21.17 -16.36
N PHE A 275 -25.52 22.39 -16.01
CA PHE A 275 -24.33 22.59 -15.17
C PHE A 275 -24.54 21.99 -13.78
N VAL A 276 -25.66 22.31 -13.11
CA VAL A 276 -25.98 21.77 -11.77
C VAL A 276 -26.18 20.26 -11.83
N SER A 277 -26.85 19.75 -12.85
CA SER A 277 -27.03 18.30 -13.04
C SER A 277 -25.72 17.58 -13.23
N GLY A 278 -24.76 18.15 -13.98
CA GLY A 278 -23.43 17.60 -14.15
C GLY A 278 -22.66 17.51 -12.84
N ILE A 279 -22.70 18.56 -12.02
CA ILE A 279 -22.10 18.57 -10.68
C ILE A 279 -22.76 17.51 -9.78
N GLN A 280 -24.09 17.40 -9.79
CA GLN A 280 -24.80 16.39 -8.99
C GLN A 280 -24.40 14.96 -9.36
N ILE A 281 -24.29 14.64 -10.65
CA ILE A 281 -23.84 13.30 -11.11
C ILE A 281 -22.43 13.03 -10.65
N LEU A 282 -21.51 14.00 -10.74
CA LEU A 282 -20.14 13.87 -10.25
C LEU A 282 -20.10 13.60 -8.73
N CYS A 283 -20.87 14.36 -7.95
CA CYS A 283 -20.96 14.17 -6.50
C CYS A 283 -21.50 12.79 -6.13
N ILE A 284 -22.56 12.32 -6.82
CA ILE A 284 -23.14 10.99 -6.64
C ILE A 284 -22.08 9.91 -6.98
N GLY A 285 -21.31 10.10 -8.06
CA GLY A 285 -20.23 9.19 -8.44
C GLY A 285 -19.17 9.02 -7.33
N ILE A 286 -18.74 10.12 -6.74
CA ILE A 286 -17.77 10.09 -5.63
C ILE A 286 -18.37 9.43 -4.38
N ILE A 287 -19.61 9.72 -4.03
CA ILE A 287 -20.33 9.04 -2.92
C ILE A 287 -20.42 7.54 -3.21
N GLY A 288 -20.72 7.15 -4.45
CA GLY A 288 -20.76 5.75 -4.88
C GLY A 288 -19.46 5.01 -4.66
N GLU A 289 -18.31 5.66 -4.90
CA GLU A 289 -16.97 5.09 -4.63
C GLU A 289 -16.78 4.77 -3.13
N TYR A 290 -17.15 5.69 -2.25
CA TYR A 290 -17.10 5.45 -0.79
C TYR A 290 -18.07 4.35 -0.34
N LEU A 291 -19.29 4.34 -0.88
CA LEU A 291 -20.28 3.28 -0.61
C LEU A 291 -19.74 1.91 -1.04
N GLY A 292 -19.07 1.83 -2.21
CA GLY A 292 -18.43 0.61 -2.68
C GLY A 292 -17.36 0.10 -1.72
N LYS A 293 -16.55 0.99 -1.14
CA LYS A 293 -15.54 0.65 -0.13
C LYS A 293 -16.18 0.18 1.18
N ILE A 294 -17.18 0.91 1.70
CA ILE A 294 -17.94 0.52 2.90
C ILE A 294 -18.59 -0.87 2.68
N TYR A 295 -19.17 -1.12 1.51
CA TYR A 295 -19.77 -2.41 1.19
C TYR A 295 -18.75 -3.56 1.23
N ASN A 296 -17.53 -3.35 0.75
CA ASN A 296 -16.48 -4.36 0.83
C ASN A 296 -16.02 -4.60 2.28
N GLU A 297 -15.90 -3.53 3.09
CA GLU A 297 -15.55 -3.63 4.51
C GLU A 297 -16.62 -4.38 5.33
N VAL A 298 -17.90 -4.07 5.10
CA VAL A 298 -19.03 -4.70 5.82
C VAL A 298 -19.14 -6.19 5.51
N LYS A 299 -18.75 -6.62 4.30
CA LYS A 299 -18.76 -8.05 3.93
C LYS A 299 -17.77 -8.90 4.71
N GLN A 300 -16.71 -8.33 5.25
CA GLN A 300 -15.67 -9.03 6.04
C GLN A 300 -15.16 -10.33 5.40
N ARG A 301 -15.04 -10.35 4.07
CA ARG A 301 -14.54 -11.53 3.37
C ARG A 301 -13.10 -11.81 3.75
N PRO A 302 -12.67 -13.10 3.86
CA PRO A 302 -11.28 -13.44 4.11
C PRO A 302 -10.37 -12.78 3.08
N ARG A 303 -9.34 -12.08 3.55
CA ARG A 303 -8.37 -11.38 2.70
C ARG A 303 -7.58 -12.34 1.84
N TYR A 304 -7.26 -13.51 2.38
CA TYR A 304 -6.55 -14.61 1.73
C TYR A 304 -6.98 -15.94 2.35
N ILE A 305 -6.70 -17.03 1.65
CA ILE A 305 -6.85 -18.40 2.14
C ILE A 305 -5.53 -19.11 1.89
N ILE A 306 -4.95 -19.69 2.94
CA ILE A 306 -3.74 -20.50 2.82
C ILE A 306 -4.15 -21.89 2.34
N GLU A 307 -3.60 -22.31 1.20
CA GLU A 307 -3.83 -23.65 0.61
C GLU A 307 -2.87 -24.68 1.20
N LYS A 308 -1.58 -24.29 1.36
CA LYS A 308 -0.54 -25.22 1.80
C LYS A 308 0.56 -24.51 2.60
N LEU A 309 1.10 -25.22 3.59
CA LEU A 309 2.28 -24.81 4.35
C LEU A 309 3.36 -25.90 4.23
N VAL A 310 4.63 -25.47 4.11
CA VAL A 310 5.79 -26.35 4.14
C VAL A 310 6.84 -25.76 5.07
N ASN A 311 7.33 -26.54 6.03
CA ASN A 311 8.32 -26.15 7.06
C ASN A 311 7.96 -24.85 7.85
N ALA A 312 6.70 -24.42 7.83
CA ALA A 312 6.24 -23.18 8.48
C ALA A 312 5.88 -23.44 9.95
#